data_730197045b98c846bdef566e81990bb1
#
_entry.id   730197045b98c846bdef566e81990bb1
#
_cell.length_a   1.000
_cell.length_b   1.000
_cell.length_c   1.000
_cell.angle_alpha   90.00
_cell.angle_beta   90.00
_cell.angle_gamma   90.00
#
_symmetry.space_group_name_H-M   'P 1'
#
loop_
_entity.id
_entity.type
_entity.pdbx_description
1 polymer ?
#
loop_
_entity_poly.entity_id
_entity_poly.type
_entity_poly.pdbx_seq_one_letter_code
_entity_poly.pdbx_strand_id
1 'polypeptide(L)'
;VNYMSQILVELIKMANCIVLATKAVACGKRLQSVFDMDSSLKIEGEAEPLQQDGAAAVTFDHVTMSYQGGGDAALENLNFEAKPGQTIGIIGGTGSGKSTLVNLIPRFYDVSEGAVLIDGQDVRSLPLDDLRQSVGIVMQKAVLFQGTIYDNILWGNEDATEEEVIQALKDAQAWEFVSAKEQGIYTKVEQGGRNLS
;
A
#
# COMPACT_ATOMS: atom_id res chain seq x y z
N VAL A 1 -32.43 -58.48 -8.83
CA VAL A 1 -31.59 -57.96 -7.73
C VAL A 1 -30.55 -56.94 -8.28
N ASN A 2 -29.92 -57.22 -9.44
CA ASN A 2 -28.87 -56.32 -9.99
C ASN A 2 -29.38 -54.92 -10.36
N TYR A 3 -30.59 -54.77 -10.90
CA TYR A 3 -31.14 -53.47 -11.29
C TYR A 3 -31.44 -52.55 -10.09
N MET A 4 -31.93 -53.12 -8.98
CA MET A 4 -32.17 -52.36 -7.75
C MET A 4 -30.90 -51.77 -7.18
N SER A 5 -29.82 -52.56 -7.17
CA SER A 5 -28.50 -52.05 -6.71
C SER A 5 -27.94 -50.99 -7.63
N GLN A 6 -28.10 -51.11 -8.95
CA GLN A 6 -27.70 -50.12 -9.91
C GLN A 6 -28.45 -48.79 -9.74
N ILE A 7 -29.77 -48.85 -9.57
CA ILE A 7 -30.60 -47.67 -9.33
C ILE A 7 -30.16 -46.96 -8.05
N LEU A 8 -29.87 -47.68 -6.97
CA LEU A 8 -29.39 -47.08 -5.72
C LEU A 8 -28.06 -46.34 -5.91
N VAL A 9 -27.11 -46.93 -6.64
CA VAL A 9 -25.82 -46.34 -6.93
C VAL A 9 -25.99 -45.05 -7.74
N GLU A 10 -26.85 -45.03 -8.76
CA GLU A 10 -27.08 -43.86 -9.57
C GLU A 10 -27.79 -42.73 -8.79
N LEU A 11 -28.70 -43.05 -7.87
CA LEU A 11 -29.31 -42.09 -6.95
C LEU A 11 -28.27 -41.43 -6.03
N ILE A 12 -27.33 -42.21 -5.51
CA ILE A 12 -26.23 -41.67 -4.68
C ILE A 12 -25.33 -40.75 -5.51
N LYS A 13 -24.98 -41.12 -6.76
CA LYS A 13 -24.22 -40.27 -7.67
C LYS A 13 -24.94 -38.96 -7.95
N MET A 14 -26.26 -39.01 -8.20
CA MET A 14 -27.06 -37.82 -8.40
C MET A 14 -27.08 -36.89 -7.19
N ALA A 15 -27.24 -37.44 -5.99
CA ALA A 15 -27.16 -36.66 -4.76
C ALA A 15 -25.80 -35.99 -4.58
N ASN A 16 -24.70 -36.70 -4.85
CA ASN A 16 -23.36 -36.16 -4.80
C ASN A 16 -23.13 -35.05 -5.87
N CYS A 17 -23.73 -35.21 -7.06
CA CYS A 17 -23.68 -34.19 -8.10
C CYS A 17 -24.34 -32.87 -7.65
N ILE A 18 -25.50 -32.97 -6.99
CA ILE A 18 -26.21 -31.78 -6.43
C ILE A 18 -25.34 -31.09 -5.37
N VAL A 19 -24.73 -31.85 -4.47
CA VAL A 19 -23.81 -31.28 -3.45
C VAL A 19 -22.61 -30.63 -4.10
N LEU A 20 -22.04 -31.25 -5.13
CA LEU A 20 -20.90 -30.67 -5.86
C LEU A 20 -21.30 -29.38 -6.58
N ALA A 21 -22.46 -29.35 -7.23
CA ALA A 21 -22.98 -28.17 -7.91
C ALA A 21 -23.21 -26.99 -6.94
N THR A 22 -23.78 -27.24 -5.77
CA THR A 22 -24.00 -26.20 -4.75
C THR A 22 -22.68 -25.65 -4.22
N LYS A 23 -21.67 -26.51 -3.99
CA LYS A 23 -20.31 -26.06 -3.62
C LYS A 23 -19.66 -25.23 -4.72
N ALA A 24 -19.80 -25.64 -5.98
CA ALA A 24 -19.24 -24.90 -7.12
C ALA A 24 -19.86 -23.50 -7.24
N VAL A 25 -21.19 -23.38 -7.07
CA VAL A 25 -21.87 -22.06 -7.07
C VAL A 25 -21.38 -21.19 -5.90
N ALA A 26 -21.21 -21.77 -4.70
CA ALA A 26 -20.69 -21.02 -3.56
C ALA A 26 -19.24 -20.52 -3.79
N CYS A 27 -18.39 -21.37 -4.37
CA CYS A 27 -17.03 -20.96 -4.75
C CYS A 27 -17.04 -19.88 -5.84
N GLY A 28 -17.91 -20.03 -6.87
CA GLY A 28 -18.09 -19.04 -7.92
C GLY A 28 -18.50 -17.67 -7.37
N LYS A 29 -19.44 -17.62 -6.44
CA LYS A 29 -19.86 -16.37 -5.77
C LYS A 29 -18.71 -15.71 -4.98
N ARG A 30 -17.84 -16.48 -4.33
CA ARG A 30 -16.67 -15.94 -3.62
C ARG A 30 -15.64 -15.38 -4.59
N LEU A 31 -15.38 -16.06 -5.70
CA LEU A 31 -14.52 -15.54 -6.75
C LEU A 31 -15.10 -14.26 -7.35
N GLN A 32 -16.38 -14.26 -7.68
CA GLN A 32 -17.08 -13.10 -8.19
C GLN A 32 -16.94 -11.88 -7.25
N SER A 33 -17.12 -12.07 -5.94
CA SER A 33 -17.01 -10.98 -4.97
C SER A 33 -15.60 -10.37 -4.90
N VAL A 34 -14.54 -11.13 -5.27
CA VAL A 34 -13.17 -10.60 -5.36
C VAL A 34 -12.97 -9.82 -6.65
N PHE A 35 -13.51 -10.30 -7.77
CA PHE A 35 -13.45 -9.57 -9.05
C PHE A 35 -14.30 -8.29 -9.05
N ASP A 36 -15.38 -8.27 -8.28
CA ASP A 36 -16.25 -7.10 -8.14
C ASP A 36 -15.71 -6.05 -7.16
N MET A 37 -14.51 -6.30 -6.54
CA MET A 37 -13.86 -5.32 -5.67
C MET A 37 -13.12 -4.27 -6.51
N ASP A 38 -13.71 -3.11 -6.61
CA ASP A 38 -13.07 -1.91 -7.18
C ASP A 38 -12.27 -1.15 -6.13
N SER A 39 -11.22 -0.45 -6.58
CA SER A 39 -10.49 0.49 -5.74
C SER A 39 -11.41 1.64 -5.32
N SER A 40 -11.38 2.01 -4.04
CA SER A 40 -12.06 3.20 -3.55
C SER A 40 -11.37 4.50 -3.99
N LEU A 41 -10.08 4.41 -4.38
CA LEU A 41 -9.31 5.56 -4.84
C LEU A 41 -9.54 5.75 -6.33
N LYS A 42 -10.32 6.76 -6.68
CA LYS A 42 -10.59 7.16 -8.07
C LYS A 42 -9.97 8.54 -8.33
N ILE A 43 -9.49 8.76 -9.54
CA ILE A 43 -9.05 10.09 -9.96
C ILE A 43 -10.31 10.97 -10.08
N GLU A 44 -10.31 12.13 -9.42
CA GLU A 44 -11.38 13.11 -9.50
C GLU A 44 -11.06 14.12 -10.59
N GLY A 45 -11.78 14.08 -11.70
CA GLY A 45 -11.59 14.98 -12.84
C GLY A 45 -10.61 14.46 -13.90
N GLU A 46 -10.06 15.36 -14.70
CA GLU A 46 -8.97 15.05 -15.63
C GLU A 46 -7.67 14.99 -14.84
N ALA A 47 -6.90 13.89 -15.00
CA ALA A 47 -5.62 13.74 -14.35
C ALA A 47 -4.62 14.77 -14.91
N GLU A 48 -4.19 15.68 -14.06
CA GLU A 48 -3.15 16.65 -14.40
C GLU A 48 -1.80 16.19 -13.84
N PRO A 49 -0.71 16.30 -14.63
CA PRO A 49 0.62 15.99 -14.14
C PRO A 49 1.01 16.96 -13.01
N LEU A 50 1.81 16.48 -12.06
CA LEU A 50 2.31 17.30 -10.97
C LEU A 50 3.13 18.48 -11.50
N GLN A 51 2.71 19.71 -11.18
CA GLN A 51 3.38 20.95 -11.55
C GLN A 51 4.05 21.54 -10.32
N GLN A 52 5.34 21.83 -10.42
CA GLN A 52 6.10 22.48 -9.35
C GLN A 52 6.00 24.01 -9.48
N ASP A 53 5.01 24.60 -8.88
CA ASP A 53 4.76 26.05 -8.94
C ASP A 53 5.43 26.86 -7.81
N GLY A 54 6.28 26.21 -6.98
CA GLY A 54 6.90 26.86 -5.83
C GLY A 54 5.92 27.17 -4.68
N ALA A 55 4.73 26.59 -4.72
CA ALA A 55 3.78 26.57 -3.63
C ALA A 55 4.33 25.80 -2.42
N ALA A 56 3.54 25.69 -1.34
CA ALA A 56 3.89 24.83 -0.22
C ALA A 56 4.05 23.37 -0.70
N ALA A 57 5.10 22.70 -0.27
CA ALA A 57 5.34 21.31 -0.65
C ALA A 57 4.18 20.39 -0.26
N VAL A 58 3.54 20.64 0.90
CA VAL A 58 2.34 19.93 1.37
C VAL A 58 1.43 20.91 2.10
N THR A 59 0.13 20.89 1.75
CA THR A 59 -0.90 21.66 2.47
C THR A 59 -2.04 20.73 2.88
N PHE A 60 -2.45 20.84 4.13
CA PHE A 60 -3.69 20.26 4.64
C PHE A 60 -4.70 21.40 4.82
N ASP A 61 -5.77 21.36 4.06
CA ASP A 61 -6.81 22.38 4.08
C ASP A 61 -8.12 21.79 4.63
N HIS A 62 -8.47 22.17 5.87
CA HIS A 62 -9.67 21.73 6.60
C HIS A 62 -9.89 20.21 6.57
N VAL A 63 -8.80 19.43 6.70
CA VAL A 63 -8.85 17.98 6.55
C VAL A 63 -9.53 17.32 7.74
N THR A 64 -10.59 16.59 7.44
CA THR A 64 -11.24 15.64 8.34
C THR A 64 -11.13 14.23 7.73
N MET A 65 -10.77 13.24 8.53
CA MET A 65 -10.63 11.85 8.09
C MET A 65 -11.29 10.89 9.07
N SER A 66 -12.23 10.09 8.56
CA SER A 66 -12.88 9.00 9.27
C SER A 66 -12.69 7.69 8.51
N TYR A 67 -12.29 6.63 9.19
CA TYR A 67 -12.21 5.31 8.57
C TYR A 67 -13.60 4.70 8.39
N GLN A 68 -13.81 3.98 7.28
CA GLN A 68 -15.07 3.26 7.05
C GLN A 68 -15.35 2.27 8.19
N GLY A 69 -16.52 2.42 8.82
CA GLY A 69 -16.89 1.61 9.99
C GLY A 69 -16.32 2.09 11.33
N GLY A 70 -15.55 3.19 11.35
CA GLY A 70 -15.13 3.89 12.56
C GLY A 70 -16.23 4.87 13.04
N GLY A 71 -16.38 5.04 14.37
CA GLY A 71 -17.36 5.98 14.92
C GLY A 71 -16.89 7.43 14.86
N ASP A 72 -15.67 7.70 15.34
CA ASP A 72 -15.12 9.04 15.47
C ASP A 72 -14.09 9.35 14.38
N ALA A 73 -13.92 10.63 14.07
CA ALA A 73 -12.91 11.09 13.12
C ALA A 73 -11.50 10.84 13.71
N ALA A 74 -10.62 10.25 12.88
CA ALA A 74 -9.22 10.07 13.23
C ALA A 74 -8.43 11.38 13.14
N LEU A 75 -8.86 12.30 12.29
CA LEU A 75 -8.40 13.68 12.16
C LEU A 75 -9.62 14.58 11.99
N GLU A 76 -9.61 15.74 12.64
CA GLU A 76 -10.72 16.69 12.63
C GLU A 76 -10.22 18.09 12.31
N ASN A 77 -10.73 18.68 11.22
CA ASN A 77 -10.48 20.05 10.79
C ASN A 77 -9.00 20.48 10.86
N LEU A 78 -8.12 19.64 10.36
CA LEU A 78 -6.67 19.86 10.42
C LEU A 78 -6.23 20.83 9.32
N ASN A 79 -5.51 21.88 9.73
CA ASN A 79 -4.98 22.89 8.84
C ASN A 79 -3.50 23.10 9.14
N PHE A 80 -2.63 22.87 8.15
CA PHE A 80 -1.23 23.27 8.21
C PHE A 80 -0.60 23.27 6.82
N GLU A 81 0.54 23.92 6.72
CA GLU A 81 1.33 24.04 5.49
C GLU A 81 2.78 23.70 5.78
N ALA A 82 3.40 22.88 4.94
CA ALA A 82 4.82 22.56 4.95
C ALA A 82 5.49 23.20 3.74
N LYS A 83 6.48 24.07 3.96
CA LYS A 83 7.23 24.70 2.88
C LYS A 83 8.35 23.80 2.38
N PRO A 84 8.81 23.98 1.11
CA PRO A 84 9.96 23.25 0.60
C PRO A 84 11.19 23.39 1.53
N GLY A 85 11.86 22.26 1.80
CA GLY A 85 13.02 22.22 2.71
C GLY A 85 12.70 22.29 4.20
N GLN A 86 11.43 22.41 4.59
CA GLN A 86 11.03 22.46 5.99
C GLN A 86 10.90 21.05 6.59
N THR A 87 11.38 20.88 7.82
CA THR A 87 11.15 19.67 8.62
C THR A 87 10.04 19.92 9.62
N ILE A 88 9.00 19.07 9.59
CA ILE A 88 7.86 19.15 10.52
C ILE A 88 7.88 17.96 11.48
N GLY A 89 7.92 18.24 12.78
CA GLY A 89 7.80 17.25 13.83
C GLY A 89 6.33 17.06 14.25
N ILE A 90 5.83 15.81 14.21
CA ILE A 90 4.47 15.46 14.63
C ILE A 90 4.54 14.68 15.94
N ILE A 91 4.02 15.26 17.02
CA ILE A 91 4.06 14.69 18.38
C ILE A 91 2.64 14.38 18.85
N GLY A 92 2.47 13.27 19.55
CA GLY A 92 1.19 12.88 20.13
C GLY A 92 1.20 11.46 20.68
N GLY A 93 0.23 11.11 21.49
CA GLY A 93 0.04 9.78 22.06
C GLY A 93 -0.34 8.72 21.02
N THR A 94 -0.43 7.47 21.44
CA THR A 94 -0.97 6.39 20.61
C THR A 94 -2.44 6.67 20.28
N GLY A 95 -2.83 6.49 19.01
CA GLY A 95 -4.19 6.76 18.55
C GLY A 95 -4.50 8.22 18.20
N SER A 96 -3.53 9.15 18.30
CA SER A 96 -3.76 10.58 17.98
C SER A 96 -3.76 10.93 16.50
N GLY A 97 -3.86 9.96 15.60
CA GLY A 97 -3.96 10.21 14.14
C GLY A 97 -2.66 10.48 13.41
N LYS A 98 -1.46 10.41 14.05
CA LYS A 98 -0.17 10.70 13.39
C LYS A 98 0.08 9.87 12.12
N SER A 99 -0.11 8.57 12.20
CA SER A 99 0.05 7.67 11.05
C SER A 99 -1.02 7.93 9.98
N THR A 100 -2.25 8.27 10.40
CA THR A 100 -3.32 8.65 9.47
C THR A 100 -2.91 9.89 8.69
N LEU A 101 -2.42 10.93 9.38
CA LEU A 101 -1.97 12.17 8.73
C LEU A 101 -0.89 11.88 7.67
N VAL A 102 0.16 11.15 8.05
CA VAL A 102 1.27 10.83 7.13
C VAL A 102 0.78 10.00 5.93
N ASN A 103 -0.14 9.07 6.15
CA ASN A 103 -0.68 8.20 5.10
C ASN A 103 -1.62 8.92 4.11
N LEU A 104 -2.12 10.11 4.43
CA LEU A 104 -2.91 10.92 3.51
C LEU A 104 -2.04 11.58 2.44
N ILE A 105 -0.77 11.85 2.71
CA ILE A 105 0.15 12.51 1.75
C ILE A 105 0.35 11.64 0.49
N PRO A 106 0.74 10.33 0.57
CA PRO A 106 0.83 9.46 -0.60
C PRO A 106 -0.55 8.92 -1.04
N ARG A 107 -1.64 9.49 -0.51
CA ARG A 107 -3.01 9.08 -0.81
C ARG A 107 -3.23 7.58 -0.62
N PHE A 108 -2.89 7.04 0.57
CA PHE A 108 -3.30 5.68 0.93
C PHE A 108 -4.77 5.64 1.32
N TYR A 109 -5.35 6.77 1.69
CA TYR A 109 -6.75 7.01 1.96
C TYR A 109 -7.16 8.36 1.38
N ASP A 110 -8.43 8.50 1.00
CA ASP A 110 -9.02 9.80 0.69
C ASP A 110 -9.58 10.44 1.96
N VAL A 111 -9.49 11.76 2.05
CA VAL A 111 -10.07 12.53 3.14
C VAL A 111 -11.59 12.47 3.11
N SER A 112 -12.25 12.56 4.27
CA SER A 112 -13.72 12.65 4.36
C SER A 112 -14.22 14.06 4.04
N GLU A 113 -13.45 15.08 4.46
CA GLU A 113 -13.72 16.49 4.18
C GLU A 113 -12.40 17.24 4.01
N GLY A 114 -12.41 18.34 3.28
CA GLY A 114 -11.23 19.15 3.00
C GLY A 114 -10.38 18.59 1.87
N ALA A 115 -9.12 19.01 1.82
CA ALA A 115 -8.18 18.61 0.78
C ALA A 115 -6.75 18.47 1.30
N VAL A 116 -5.99 17.55 0.72
CA VAL A 116 -4.53 17.48 0.84
C VAL A 116 -3.94 17.89 -0.50
N LEU A 117 -3.08 18.90 -0.49
CA LEU A 117 -2.44 19.40 -1.70
C LEU A 117 -0.93 19.13 -1.64
N ILE A 118 -0.36 18.78 -2.78
CA ILE A 118 1.09 18.71 -3.02
C ILE A 118 1.43 19.69 -4.12
N ASP A 119 2.37 20.59 -3.85
CA ASP A 119 2.72 21.71 -4.73
C ASP A 119 1.50 22.50 -5.22
N GLY A 120 0.49 22.65 -4.36
CA GLY A 120 -0.75 23.37 -4.66
C GLY A 120 -1.82 22.56 -5.40
N GLN A 121 -1.56 21.31 -5.79
CA GLN A 121 -2.52 20.43 -6.48
C GLN A 121 -3.14 19.41 -5.54
N ASP A 122 -4.44 19.20 -5.62
CA ASP A 122 -5.15 18.20 -4.81
C ASP A 122 -4.67 16.78 -5.19
N VAL A 123 -4.28 15.99 -4.20
CA VAL A 123 -3.82 14.62 -4.40
C VAL A 123 -4.85 13.73 -5.11
N ARG A 124 -6.14 14.11 -5.09
CA ARG A 124 -7.22 13.37 -5.77
C ARG A 124 -7.24 13.59 -7.28
N SER A 125 -6.68 14.70 -7.76
CA SER A 125 -6.56 15.00 -9.20
C SER A 125 -5.29 14.45 -9.83
N LEU A 126 -4.31 14.00 -9.02
CA LEU A 126 -3.04 13.50 -9.51
C LEU A 126 -3.11 12.01 -9.88
N PRO A 127 -2.38 11.56 -10.93
CA PRO A 127 -2.13 10.16 -11.16
C PRO A 127 -1.43 9.55 -9.94
N LEU A 128 -1.90 8.40 -9.45
CA LEU A 128 -1.35 7.79 -8.23
C LEU A 128 0.14 7.43 -8.36
N ASP A 129 0.58 7.07 -9.56
CA ASP A 129 1.97 6.71 -9.81
C ASP A 129 2.87 7.95 -9.71
N ASP A 130 2.49 9.07 -10.32
CA ASP A 130 3.23 10.34 -10.26
C ASP A 130 3.30 10.86 -8.82
N LEU A 131 2.16 10.84 -8.11
CA LEU A 131 2.09 11.23 -6.71
C LEU A 131 3.03 10.40 -5.83
N ARG A 132 3.01 9.07 -5.98
CA ARG A 132 3.81 8.17 -5.15
C ARG A 132 5.29 8.15 -5.52
N GLN A 133 5.64 8.49 -6.75
CA GLN A 133 7.03 8.72 -7.16
C GLN A 133 7.59 10.01 -6.56
N SER A 134 6.75 11.03 -6.33
CA SER A 134 7.17 12.31 -5.72
C SER A 134 7.31 12.24 -4.18
N VAL A 135 6.72 11.22 -3.52
CA VAL A 135 6.66 11.11 -2.06
C VAL A 135 7.37 9.86 -1.57
N GLY A 136 8.53 10.03 -0.96
CA GLY A 136 9.20 8.94 -0.23
C GLY A 136 8.60 8.73 1.15
N ILE A 137 8.24 7.49 1.49
CA ILE A 137 7.72 7.13 2.82
C ILE A 137 8.56 6.05 3.47
N VAL A 138 8.96 6.28 4.73
CA VAL A 138 9.61 5.27 5.58
C VAL A 138 8.58 4.74 6.57
N MET A 139 8.19 3.49 6.41
CA MET A 139 7.19 2.84 7.26
C MET A 139 7.77 2.54 8.65
N GLN A 140 6.95 2.67 9.69
CA GLN A 140 7.33 2.31 11.06
C GLN A 140 7.76 0.85 11.19
N LYS A 141 7.13 -0.05 10.43
CA LYS A 141 7.48 -1.46 10.33
C LYS A 141 7.90 -1.75 8.89
N ALA A 142 9.20 -1.90 8.68
CA ALA A 142 9.71 -2.34 7.39
C ALA A 142 9.31 -3.79 7.12
N VAL A 143 8.91 -4.07 5.88
CA VAL A 143 8.64 -5.41 5.39
C VAL A 143 9.66 -5.71 4.30
N LEU A 144 10.50 -6.73 4.53
CA LEU A 144 11.45 -7.21 3.53
C LEU A 144 10.89 -8.47 2.86
N PHE A 145 11.00 -8.51 1.55
CA PHE A 145 10.58 -9.64 0.74
C PHE A 145 11.71 -10.68 0.64
N GLN A 146 11.33 -11.92 0.44
CA GLN A 146 12.29 -12.98 0.15
C GLN A 146 13.01 -12.70 -1.18
N GLY A 147 14.34 -12.73 -1.18
CA GLY A 147 15.18 -12.41 -2.32
C GLY A 147 16.58 -12.03 -1.84
N THR A 148 17.21 -11.06 -2.45
CA THR A 148 18.47 -10.47 -1.98
C THR A 148 18.23 -9.06 -1.41
N ILE A 149 19.22 -8.47 -0.74
CA ILE A 149 19.17 -7.06 -0.34
C ILE A 149 19.04 -6.19 -1.57
N TYR A 150 19.77 -6.51 -2.64
CA TYR A 150 19.69 -5.83 -3.94
C TYR A 150 18.26 -5.82 -4.48
N ASP A 151 17.60 -6.98 -4.58
CA ASP A 151 16.22 -7.10 -5.07
C ASP A 151 15.25 -6.25 -4.23
N ASN A 152 15.44 -6.20 -2.91
CA ASN A 152 14.59 -5.40 -2.03
C ASN A 152 14.74 -3.89 -2.24
N ILE A 153 15.93 -3.41 -2.63
CA ILE A 153 16.16 -1.99 -2.89
C ILE A 153 15.62 -1.60 -4.28
N LEU A 154 15.70 -2.51 -5.26
CA LEU A 154 15.17 -2.29 -6.61
C LEU A 154 13.65 -2.05 -6.64
N TRP A 155 12.90 -2.41 -5.59
CA TRP A 155 11.48 -2.03 -5.50
C TRP A 155 11.24 -0.51 -5.53
N GLY A 156 12.24 0.29 -5.16
CA GLY A 156 12.15 1.75 -5.25
C GLY A 156 12.42 2.30 -6.65
N ASN A 157 13.23 1.59 -7.44
CA ASN A 157 13.52 1.89 -8.84
C ASN A 157 14.07 0.61 -9.50
N GLU A 158 13.27 -0.02 -10.35
CA GLU A 158 13.61 -1.30 -11.01
C GLU A 158 14.79 -1.17 -11.98
N ASP A 159 15.01 0.01 -12.53
CA ASP A 159 16.08 0.32 -13.48
C ASP A 159 17.38 0.82 -12.81
N ALA A 160 17.45 0.83 -11.47
CA ALA A 160 18.60 1.34 -10.75
C ALA A 160 19.84 0.47 -10.97
N THR A 161 20.97 1.14 -11.22
CA THR A 161 22.28 0.48 -11.33
C THR A 161 22.80 0.01 -9.97
N GLU A 162 23.78 -0.89 -9.97
CA GLU A 162 24.42 -1.39 -8.73
C GLU A 162 25.07 -0.25 -7.94
N GLU A 163 25.68 0.74 -8.64
CA GLU A 163 26.27 1.91 -8.01
C GLU A 163 25.21 2.77 -7.29
N GLU A 164 24.04 2.95 -7.88
CA GLU A 164 22.93 3.70 -7.29
C GLU A 164 22.37 2.97 -6.06
N VAL A 165 22.24 1.64 -6.11
CA VAL A 165 21.86 0.81 -4.95
C VAL A 165 22.86 0.94 -3.82
N ILE A 166 24.18 0.90 -4.12
CA ILE A 166 25.24 1.09 -3.12
C ILE A 166 25.17 2.52 -2.55
N GLN A 167 24.91 3.52 -3.39
CA GLN A 167 24.77 4.91 -2.93
C GLN A 167 23.57 5.05 -1.99
N ALA A 168 22.41 4.49 -2.35
CA ALA A 168 21.22 4.48 -1.50
C ALA A 168 21.48 3.82 -0.12
N LEU A 169 22.25 2.73 -0.11
CA LEU A 169 22.67 2.08 1.15
C LEU A 169 23.59 2.96 2.00
N LYS A 170 24.48 3.74 1.37
CA LYS A 170 25.36 4.70 2.08
C LYS A 170 24.53 5.84 2.66
N ASP A 171 23.60 6.39 1.89
CA ASP A 171 22.72 7.48 2.32
C ASP A 171 21.82 7.04 3.49
N ALA A 172 21.34 5.80 3.45
CA ALA A 172 20.58 5.17 4.54
C ALA A 172 21.44 4.72 5.73
N GLN A 173 22.78 4.95 5.71
CA GLN A 173 23.73 4.48 6.75
C GLN A 173 23.69 2.95 6.96
N ALA A 174 23.29 2.18 5.94
CA ALA A 174 23.20 0.73 5.98
C ALA A 174 24.41 0.03 5.33
N TRP A 175 25.27 0.78 4.62
CA TRP A 175 26.36 0.22 3.83
C TRP A 175 27.37 -0.58 4.65
N GLU A 176 27.76 -0.10 5.83
CA GLU A 176 28.73 -0.82 6.69
C GLU A 176 28.21 -2.19 7.07
N PHE A 177 26.93 -2.27 7.43
CA PHE A 177 26.28 -3.54 7.77
C PHE A 177 26.19 -4.49 6.57
N VAL A 178 25.84 -3.97 5.37
CA VAL A 178 25.68 -4.78 4.17
C VAL A 178 27.02 -5.24 3.62
N SER A 179 28.02 -4.35 3.56
CA SER A 179 29.38 -4.67 3.06
C SER A 179 30.14 -5.68 3.93
N ALA A 180 29.80 -5.77 5.22
CA ALA A 180 30.36 -6.78 6.13
C ALA A 180 29.78 -8.20 5.93
N LYS A 181 28.72 -8.37 5.14
CA LYS A 181 28.15 -9.68 4.80
C LYS A 181 29.01 -10.37 3.73
N GLU A 182 29.13 -11.69 3.77
CA GLU A 182 29.93 -12.47 2.82
C GLU A 182 29.54 -12.23 1.35
N GLN A 183 28.24 -12.02 1.09
CA GLN A 183 27.70 -11.78 -0.26
C GLN A 183 27.33 -10.30 -0.50
N GLY A 184 27.66 -9.39 0.43
CA GLY A 184 27.35 -7.97 0.30
C GLY A 184 25.86 -7.73 -0.02
N ILE A 185 25.58 -6.94 -1.05
CA ILE A 185 24.20 -6.63 -1.52
C ILE A 185 23.43 -7.86 -2.02
N TYR A 186 24.12 -8.93 -2.42
CA TYR A 186 23.50 -10.18 -2.87
C TYR A 186 23.22 -11.16 -1.72
N THR A 187 23.41 -10.73 -0.47
CA THR A 187 23.01 -11.51 0.71
C THR A 187 21.52 -11.80 0.67
N LYS A 188 21.17 -13.08 0.83
CA LYS A 188 19.78 -13.54 0.83
C LYS A 188 19.03 -12.99 2.03
N VAL A 189 17.83 -12.52 1.77
CA VAL A 189 16.85 -12.04 2.75
C VAL A 189 15.76 -13.09 2.88
N GLU A 190 15.53 -13.58 4.09
CA GLU A 190 14.40 -14.45 4.40
C GLU A 190 13.12 -13.62 4.56
N GLN A 191 11.96 -14.27 4.46
CA GLN A 191 10.67 -13.61 4.62
C GLN A 191 10.61 -12.76 5.91
N GLY A 192 10.39 -11.46 5.75
CA GLY A 192 10.36 -10.49 6.84
C GLY A 192 11.73 -10.10 7.39
N GLY A 193 12.84 -10.43 6.71
CA GLY A 193 14.20 -10.02 7.08
C GLY A 193 14.76 -10.67 8.36
N ARG A 194 14.22 -11.82 8.78
CA ARG A 194 14.57 -12.46 10.08
C ARG A 194 16.05 -12.78 10.24
N ASN A 195 16.75 -12.97 9.14
CA ASN A 195 18.18 -13.29 9.13
C ASN A 195 19.07 -12.04 9.07
N LEU A 196 18.51 -10.85 9.03
CA LEU A 196 19.28 -9.59 9.00
C LEU A 196 19.38 -8.88 10.35
N SER A 197 18.67 -9.35 11.36
CA SER A 197 18.70 -8.81 12.74
C SER A 197 19.79 -9.46 13.58
#